data_4bf579af756dd8dbcc10d6619ef9bf91
#
_entry.id   4bf579af756dd8dbcc10d6619ef9bf91
#
_cell.length_a   1.000
_cell.length_b   1.000
_cell.length_c   1.000
_cell.angle_alpha   90.00
_cell.angle_beta   90.00
_cell.angle_gamma   90.00
#
_symmetry.space_group_name_H-M   'P 1'
#
loop_
_entity.id
_entity.type
_entity.pdbx_description
1 polymer ?
#
loop_
_entity_poly.entity_id
_entity_poly.type
_entity_poly.pdbx_seq_one_letter_code
_entity_poly.pdbx_strand_id
1 'polypeptide(L)'
;MPQPNINSVHVDAILTNISVAYLQNQDNFIADKVFPVIPVDKKSDKYFTYTKNDWFRDEAQRRAPGTESAGGGYNLSTGSYSADVWAFHKDVDDQTVANADAPLNPLREATEFVTRRLMLRRELQWVSDFFGTGVWADDVTGVSGAPSSGETKQWSDYTSSDPISDLEAAKAEILGNTGMEANTLVLGYDVFKSLKNHPDLVDRIKYTSSQTITTDMLAAMFDIPRVMVAKAVKATNNEGATEAYGFAHGKKALLCHVAPQPGLLTPSAGYTFAWTGVSGGLGATIGTSQFRMESIKSDRVEAEMAFDNKVISADLGYFWNSIVA
;
A
#
# COMPACT_ATOMS: atom_id res chain seq x y z
N MET A 1 13.87 -4.40 23.79
CA MET A 1 12.41 -4.30 24.00
C MET A 1 12.07 -4.93 25.33
N PRO A 2 11.28 -4.28 26.18
CA PRO A 2 10.81 -4.92 27.40
C PRO A 2 9.92 -6.11 27.02
N GLN A 3 10.24 -7.28 27.57
CA GLN A 3 9.40 -8.46 27.45
C GLN A 3 8.57 -8.60 28.73
N PRO A 4 7.33 -9.15 28.65
CA PRO A 4 6.60 -9.55 29.83
C PRO A 4 7.46 -10.50 30.66
N ASN A 5 7.64 -10.22 31.93
CA ASN A 5 8.35 -11.10 32.86
C ASN A 5 7.37 -11.86 33.73
N ILE A 6 7.87 -12.80 34.56
CA ILE A 6 7.06 -13.64 35.44
C ILE A 6 6.07 -12.81 36.29
N ASN A 7 6.50 -11.65 36.77
CA ASN A 7 5.65 -10.80 37.62
C ASN A 7 4.58 -10.02 36.84
N SER A 8 4.75 -9.85 35.52
CA SER A 8 3.79 -9.13 34.68
C SER A 8 2.70 -10.01 34.06
N VAL A 9 2.84 -11.34 34.12
CA VAL A 9 1.85 -12.29 33.57
C VAL A 9 0.99 -12.97 34.63
N HIS A 10 1.34 -12.82 35.93
CA HIS A 10 0.51 -13.30 37.01
C HIS A 10 -0.50 -12.24 37.45
N VAL A 11 -1.77 -12.49 37.23
CA VAL A 11 -2.87 -11.57 37.55
C VAL A 11 -4.01 -12.34 38.19
N ASP A 12 -4.57 -11.79 39.25
CA ASP A 12 -5.65 -12.43 40.01
C ASP A 12 -6.89 -12.67 39.12
N ALA A 13 -7.34 -13.92 39.03
CA ALA A 13 -8.37 -14.38 38.11
C ALA A 13 -9.75 -13.70 38.31
N ILE A 14 -9.98 -13.07 39.45
CA ILE A 14 -11.25 -12.39 39.75
C ILE A 14 -11.34 -11.01 39.06
N LEU A 15 -10.21 -10.39 38.70
CA LEU A 15 -10.17 -9.02 38.17
C LEU A 15 -9.97 -8.94 36.66
N THR A 16 -9.77 -10.03 35.91
CA THR A 16 -9.10 -9.92 34.62
C THR A 16 -9.62 -10.76 33.47
N ASN A 17 -10.90 -10.82 33.28
CA ASN A 17 -11.43 -11.19 31.96
C ASN A 17 -11.37 -10.02 30.94
N ILE A 18 -10.73 -8.91 31.29
CA ILE A 18 -10.62 -7.73 30.42
C ILE A 18 -9.15 -7.38 30.26
N SER A 19 -8.62 -7.66 29.06
CA SER A 19 -7.33 -7.10 28.65
C SER A 19 -7.55 -6.00 27.62
N VAL A 20 -6.86 -4.88 27.75
CA VAL A 20 -6.84 -3.81 26.77
C VAL A 20 -5.58 -3.95 25.94
N ALA A 21 -5.73 -4.46 24.71
CA ALA A 21 -4.64 -4.48 23.76
C ALA A 21 -4.92 -3.48 22.64
N TYR A 22 -4.01 -2.55 22.43
CA TYR A 22 -4.10 -1.61 21.31
C TYR A 22 -3.65 -2.28 20.02
N LEU A 23 -4.59 -2.94 19.35
CA LEU A 23 -4.35 -3.65 18.10
C LEU A 23 -5.00 -2.88 16.95
N GLN A 24 -4.20 -2.55 15.92
CA GLN A 24 -4.75 -1.97 14.69
C GLN A 24 -5.59 -3.01 13.96
N ASN A 25 -6.73 -2.59 13.40
CA ASN A 25 -7.51 -3.46 12.52
C ASN A 25 -6.69 -3.80 11.27
N GLN A 26 -6.76 -5.04 10.80
CA GLN A 26 -6.10 -5.49 9.57
C GLN A 26 -6.60 -4.73 8.33
N ASP A 27 -7.84 -4.25 8.34
CA ASP A 27 -8.40 -3.45 7.26
C ASP A 27 -7.73 -2.09 7.07
N ASN A 28 -7.00 -1.61 8.09
CA ASN A 28 -6.25 -0.37 8.00
C ASN A 28 -5.01 -0.46 7.11
N PHE A 29 -4.53 -1.69 6.86
CA PHE A 29 -3.40 -1.96 5.99
C PHE A 29 -3.89 -2.17 4.55
N ILE A 30 -3.26 -1.49 3.61
CA ILE A 30 -3.64 -1.49 2.19
C ILE A 30 -2.57 -2.08 1.25
N ALA A 31 -1.36 -2.30 1.74
CA ALA A 31 -0.22 -2.75 0.94
C ALA A 31 -0.46 -4.04 0.14
N ASP A 32 -1.30 -4.94 0.65
CA ASP A 32 -1.67 -6.19 -0.01
C ASP A 32 -2.89 -6.08 -0.92
N LYS A 33 -3.57 -4.93 -0.87
CA LYS A 33 -4.84 -4.73 -1.56
C LYS A 33 -4.71 -3.83 -2.79
N VAL A 34 -3.71 -2.94 -2.86
CA VAL A 34 -3.58 -1.96 -3.94
C VAL A 34 -3.09 -2.63 -5.22
N PHE A 35 -1.90 -3.20 -5.20
CA PHE A 35 -1.30 -3.83 -6.36
C PHE A 35 -1.41 -5.35 -6.30
N PRO A 36 -1.57 -6.01 -7.46
CA PRO A 36 -1.58 -7.47 -7.53
C PRO A 36 -0.25 -8.05 -7.07
N VAL A 37 -0.33 -9.17 -6.38
CA VAL A 37 0.84 -9.93 -5.91
C VAL A 37 1.12 -11.05 -6.90
N ILE A 38 2.37 -11.14 -7.34
CA ILE A 38 2.87 -12.18 -8.24
C ILE A 38 3.71 -13.16 -7.41
N PRO A 39 3.24 -14.40 -7.20
CA PRO A 39 4.07 -15.42 -6.58
C PRO A 39 5.20 -15.81 -7.53
N VAL A 40 6.44 -15.82 -7.03
CA VAL A 40 7.64 -16.17 -7.80
C VAL A 40 8.44 -17.27 -7.10
N ASP A 41 8.97 -18.20 -7.92
CA ASP A 41 9.74 -19.34 -7.40
C ASP A 41 11.20 -18.98 -7.10
N LYS A 42 11.73 -17.94 -7.75
CA LYS A 42 13.10 -17.47 -7.55
C LYS A 42 13.12 -16.18 -6.76
N LYS A 43 14.10 -16.06 -5.87
CA LYS A 43 14.33 -14.85 -5.06
C LYS A 43 14.58 -13.61 -5.92
N SER A 44 15.31 -13.78 -7.04
CA SER A 44 15.60 -12.72 -8.00
C SER A 44 15.54 -13.25 -9.42
N ASP A 45 14.92 -12.50 -10.32
CA ASP A 45 14.83 -12.79 -11.74
C ASP A 45 14.50 -11.51 -12.53
N LYS A 46 14.29 -11.65 -13.83
CA LYS A 46 13.93 -10.57 -14.74
C LYS A 46 12.48 -10.72 -15.19
N TYR A 47 11.84 -9.58 -15.45
CA TYR A 47 10.55 -9.52 -16.11
C TYR A 47 10.66 -8.69 -17.40
N PHE A 48 9.77 -8.93 -18.36
CA PHE A 48 9.79 -8.24 -19.63
C PHE A 48 9.07 -6.89 -19.54
N THR A 49 9.64 -5.88 -20.20
CA THR A 49 9.03 -4.56 -20.36
C THR A 49 8.99 -4.21 -21.84
N TYR A 50 7.86 -3.66 -22.29
CA TYR A 50 7.63 -3.29 -23.69
C TYR A 50 7.70 -1.78 -23.85
N THR A 51 8.29 -1.32 -24.94
CA THR A 51 8.40 0.12 -25.25
C THR A 51 7.05 0.65 -25.71
N LYS A 52 6.46 1.57 -24.97
CA LYS A 52 5.15 2.19 -25.23
C LYS A 52 5.04 2.74 -26.65
N ASN A 53 6.06 3.46 -27.12
CA ASN A 53 6.07 4.09 -28.43
C ASN A 53 5.87 3.13 -29.61
N ASP A 54 6.34 1.88 -29.48
CA ASP A 54 6.23 0.89 -30.57
C ASP A 54 4.78 0.41 -30.75
N TRP A 55 3.98 0.50 -29.67
CA TRP A 55 2.57 0.07 -29.69
C TRP A 55 1.60 1.18 -30.11
N PHE A 56 1.99 2.44 -30.05
CA PHE A 56 1.14 3.59 -30.36
C PHE A 56 1.46 4.25 -31.71
N ARG A 57 2.36 3.65 -32.53
CA ARG A 57 2.66 4.15 -33.86
C ARG A 57 1.62 3.67 -34.88
N ASP A 58 1.14 4.61 -35.70
CA ASP A 58 0.36 4.28 -36.89
C ASP A 58 1.29 3.99 -38.06
N GLU A 59 1.66 2.72 -38.25
CA GLU A 59 2.55 2.24 -39.29
C GLU A 59 1.78 1.46 -40.37
N ALA A 60 0.46 1.25 -40.19
CA ALA A 60 -0.36 0.54 -41.15
C ALA A 60 -0.56 1.37 -42.40
N GLN A 61 -0.27 0.78 -43.57
CA GLN A 61 -0.41 1.43 -44.88
C GLN A 61 -1.37 0.69 -45.78
N ARG A 62 -2.04 1.42 -46.68
CA ARG A 62 -2.93 0.83 -47.68
C ARG A 62 -2.10 0.02 -48.68
N ARG A 63 -2.40 -1.26 -48.75
CA ARG A 63 -1.73 -2.17 -49.66
C ARG A 63 -2.39 -2.15 -51.04
N ALA A 64 -1.62 -2.00 -52.11
CA ALA A 64 -2.07 -2.20 -53.47
C ALA A 64 -2.11 -3.71 -53.82
N PRO A 65 -2.99 -4.14 -54.74
CA PRO A 65 -2.99 -5.54 -55.17
C PRO A 65 -1.63 -5.95 -55.76
N GLY A 66 -1.11 -7.11 -55.35
CA GLY A 66 0.15 -7.65 -55.78
C GLY A 66 1.43 -7.03 -55.21
N THR A 67 1.32 -6.12 -54.19
CA THR A 67 2.47 -5.53 -53.51
C THR A 67 2.65 -6.09 -52.11
N GLU A 68 3.85 -5.96 -51.55
CA GLU A 68 4.16 -6.32 -50.15
C GLU A 68 3.45 -5.37 -49.17
N SER A 69 3.07 -5.88 -48.02
CA SER A 69 2.47 -5.07 -46.95
C SER A 69 3.57 -4.30 -46.16
N ALA A 70 3.20 -3.15 -45.61
CA ALA A 70 4.05 -2.50 -44.60
C ALA A 70 4.25 -3.42 -43.38
N GLY A 71 5.45 -3.41 -42.84
CA GLY A 71 5.82 -4.20 -41.66
C GLY A 71 6.44 -3.30 -40.59
N GLY A 72 6.27 -3.68 -39.34
CA GLY A 72 6.86 -3.01 -38.20
C GLY A 72 7.35 -4.03 -37.16
N GLY A 73 7.99 -3.55 -36.09
CA GLY A 73 8.48 -4.37 -35.02
C GLY A 73 8.35 -3.63 -33.68
N TYR A 74 8.55 -4.33 -32.57
CA TYR A 74 8.58 -3.75 -31.24
C TYR A 74 9.86 -4.15 -30.52
N ASN A 75 10.29 -3.29 -29.60
CA ASN A 75 11.45 -3.54 -28.75
C ASN A 75 11.02 -4.16 -27.42
N LEU A 76 11.84 -5.12 -26.97
CA LEU A 76 11.67 -5.80 -25.69
C LEU A 76 12.85 -5.44 -24.78
N SER A 77 12.55 -4.97 -23.58
CA SER A 77 13.51 -4.71 -22.54
C SER A 77 13.21 -5.59 -21.31
N THR A 78 14.07 -5.56 -20.31
CA THR A 78 13.89 -6.33 -19.08
C THR A 78 14.12 -5.47 -17.86
N GLY A 79 13.19 -5.53 -16.91
CA GLY A 79 13.40 -5.11 -15.53
C GLY A 79 13.85 -6.28 -14.65
N SER A 80 14.30 -6.00 -13.44
CA SER A 80 14.69 -7.03 -12.46
C SER A 80 13.97 -6.82 -11.15
N TYR A 81 13.66 -7.91 -10.46
CA TYR A 81 13.21 -7.90 -9.08
C TYR A 81 14.17 -8.70 -8.19
N SER A 82 14.19 -8.39 -6.91
CA SER A 82 14.94 -9.12 -5.89
C SER A 82 14.17 -9.07 -4.58
N ALA A 83 13.49 -10.17 -4.24
CA ALA A 83 12.67 -10.26 -3.06
C ALA A 83 13.53 -10.32 -1.78
N ASP A 84 13.41 -9.30 -0.94
CA ASP A 84 14.06 -9.24 0.35
C ASP A 84 13.27 -10.03 1.39
N VAL A 85 13.98 -10.77 2.24
CA VAL A 85 13.37 -11.53 3.34
C VAL A 85 13.31 -10.65 4.57
N TRP A 86 12.12 -10.51 5.11
CA TRP A 86 11.84 -9.82 6.35
C TRP A 86 11.39 -10.83 7.39
N ALA A 87 12.09 -10.90 8.51
CA ALA A 87 11.77 -11.79 9.60
C ALA A 87 11.71 -11.04 10.94
N PHE A 88 10.87 -11.49 11.83
CA PHE A 88 10.77 -10.98 13.17
C PHE A 88 10.35 -12.09 14.11
N HIS A 89 11.01 -12.21 15.27
CA HIS A 89 10.72 -13.25 16.25
C HIS A 89 10.45 -12.69 17.65
N LYS A 90 9.79 -13.51 18.46
CA LYS A 90 9.64 -13.33 19.89
C LYS A 90 9.92 -14.66 20.58
N ASP A 91 10.79 -14.64 21.59
CA ASP A 91 11.06 -15.78 22.45
C ASP A 91 10.10 -15.75 23.65
N VAL A 92 9.54 -16.90 23.98
CA VAL A 92 8.65 -17.10 25.11
C VAL A 92 9.29 -18.16 26.00
N ASP A 93 9.71 -17.77 27.18
CA ASP A 93 10.40 -18.67 28.13
C ASP A 93 9.42 -19.59 28.84
N ASP A 94 9.93 -20.76 29.26
CA ASP A 94 9.16 -21.78 29.92
C ASP A 94 8.54 -21.31 31.24
N GLN A 95 9.22 -20.42 31.96
CA GLN A 95 8.74 -19.93 33.24
C GLN A 95 7.57 -18.99 33.05
N THR A 96 7.60 -18.14 32.00
CA THR A 96 6.48 -17.30 31.62
C THR A 96 5.26 -18.13 31.23
N VAL A 97 5.46 -19.20 30.44
CA VAL A 97 4.36 -20.08 30.05
C VAL A 97 3.79 -20.82 31.26
N ALA A 98 4.65 -21.34 32.13
CA ALA A 98 4.22 -22.09 33.32
C ALA A 98 3.50 -21.23 34.37
N ASN A 99 3.81 -19.92 34.42
CA ASN A 99 3.22 -18.98 35.38
C ASN A 99 2.05 -18.16 34.79
N ALA A 100 1.71 -18.37 33.52
CA ALA A 100 0.60 -17.65 32.89
C ALA A 100 -0.74 -18.27 33.32
N ASP A 101 -1.59 -17.42 33.88
CA ASP A 101 -2.96 -17.77 34.25
C ASP A 101 -3.93 -17.52 33.07
N ALA A 102 -4.99 -18.31 32.99
CA ALA A 102 -6.07 -18.03 32.03
C ALA A 102 -6.69 -16.65 32.32
N PRO A 103 -6.97 -15.81 31.29
CA PRO A 103 -7.06 -16.14 29.86
C PRO A 103 -5.77 -15.92 29.05
N LEU A 104 -4.62 -15.65 29.67
CA LEU A 104 -3.37 -15.35 28.97
C LEU A 104 -2.82 -16.60 28.29
N ASN A 105 -2.40 -16.43 27.02
CA ASN A 105 -1.68 -17.45 26.26
C ASN A 105 -0.45 -16.80 25.59
N PRO A 106 0.73 -16.88 26.23
CA PRO A 106 1.92 -16.19 25.76
C PRO A 106 2.38 -16.57 24.34
N LEU A 107 2.17 -17.82 23.93
CA LEU A 107 2.54 -18.28 22.58
C LEU A 107 1.59 -17.72 21.51
N ARG A 108 0.30 -17.69 21.79
CA ARG A 108 -0.68 -17.06 20.89
C ARG A 108 -0.44 -15.55 20.77
N GLU A 109 -0.22 -14.89 21.89
CA GLU A 109 0.09 -13.44 21.91
C GLU A 109 1.40 -13.13 21.18
N ALA A 110 2.42 -14.00 21.32
CA ALA A 110 3.68 -13.88 20.56
C ALA A 110 3.42 -13.98 19.06
N THR A 111 2.59 -14.95 18.62
CA THR A 111 2.25 -15.12 17.20
C THR A 111 1.53 -13.89 16.64
N GLU A 112 0.54 -13.37 17.35
CA GLU A 112 -0.16 -12.15 16.95
C GLU A 112 0.79 -10.94 16.91
N PHE A 113 1.68 -10.82 17.89
CA PHE A 113 2.64 -9.73 17.96
C PHE A 113 3.61 -9.71 16.78
N VAL A 114 4.24 -10.86 16.46
CA VAL A 114 5.22 -10.93 15.36
C VAL A 114 4.54 -10.72 14.01
N THR A 115 3.35 -11.28 13.81
CA THR A 115 2.56 -11.11 12.58
C THR A 115 2.22 -9.64 12.34
N ARG A 116 1.72 -8.93 13.36
CA ARG A 116 1.38 -7.51 13.24
C ARG A 116 2.58 -6.61 12.99
N ARG A 117 3.75 -6.95 13.54
CA ARG A 117 5.01 -6.24 13.25
C ARG A 117 5.40 -6.37 11.79
N LEU A 118 5.24 -7.55 11.21
CA LEU A 118 5.51 -7.75 9.78
C LEU A 118 4.47 -7.07 8.89
N MET A 119 3.19 -7.10 9.24
CA MET A 119 2.16 -6.35 8.50
C MET A 119 2.47 -4.86 8.46
N LEU A 120 2.83 -4.27 9.61
CA LEU A 120 3.25 -2.87 9.66
C LEU A 120 4.50 -2.62 8.82
N ARG A 121 5.51 -3.51 8.87
CA ARG A 121 6.71 -3.38 8.06
C ARG A 121 6.39 -3.40 6.57
N ARG A 122 5.50 -4.30 6.13
CA ARG A 122 5.04 -4.39 4.74
C ARG A 122 4.38 -3.10 4.28
N GLU A 123 3.51 -2.54 5.12
CA GLU A 123 2.84 -1.26 4.83
C GLU A 123 3.85 -0.12 4.70
N LEU A 124 4.81 -0.02 5.62
CA LEU A 124 5.84 1.01 5.56
C LEU A 124 6.77 0.87 4.36
N GLN A 125 7.08 -0.36 3.95
CA GLN A 125 7.86 -0.62 2.74
C GLN A 125 7.07 -0.21 1.50
N TRP A 126 5.77 -0.55 1.43
CA TRP A 126 4.89 -0.14 0.34
C TRP A 126 4.82 1.39 0.21
N VAL A 127 4.70 2.11 1.33
CA VAL A 127 4.73 3.58 1.36
C VAL A 127 6.06 4.12 0.84
N SER A 128 7.17 3.50 1.21
CA SER A 128 8.49 3.89 0.74
C SER A 128 8.66 3.72 -0.77
N ASP A 129 8.13 2.63 -1.32
CA ASP A 129 8.37 2.22 -2.70
C ASP A 129 7.39 2.87 -3.69
N PHE A 130 6.15 3.11 -3.28
CA PHE A 130 5.08 3.58 -4.18
C PHE A 130 4.49 4.95 -3.80
N PHE A 131 4.61 5.37 -2.54
CA PHE A 131 3.91 6.56 -2.03
C PHE A 131 4.88 7.70 -1.74
N GLY A 132 5.84 7.90 -2.62
CA GLY A 132 6.91 8.89 -2.55
C GLY A 132 7.00 9.74 -3.81
N THR A 133 7.65 10.90 -3.68
CA THR A 133 8.00 11.77 -4.81
C THR A 133 9.11 11.14 -5.66
N GLY A 134 9.10 11.38 -6.96
CA GLY A 134 10.09 10.87 -7.91
C GLY A 134 9.89 9.39 -8.29
N VAL A 135 8.77 8.80 -7.87
CA VAL A 135 8.41 7.40 -8.18
C VAL A 135 7.57 7.32 -9.46
N TRP A 136 6.67 8.27 -9.63
CA TRP A 136 5.71 8.34 -10.74
C TRP A 136 6.15 9.37 -11.78
N ALA A 137 5.61 9.26 -12.99
CA ALA A 137 5.92 10.22 -14.05
C ALA A 137 5.39 11.62 -13.71
N ASP A 138 4.22 11.66 -13.09
CA ASP A 138 3.53 12.89 -12.72
C ASP A 138 3.46 13.01 -11.19
N ASP A 139 4.31 13.87 -10.65
CA ASP A 139 4.37 14.22 -9.24
C ASP A 139 3.98 15.68 -9.04
N VAL A 140 2.96 15.93 -8.25
CA VAL A 140 2.47 17.28 -7.92
C VAL A 140 2.54 17.51 -6.42
N THR A 141 2.97 18.71 -6.03
CA THR A 141 3.03 19.10 -4.62
C THR A 141 1.93 20.09 -4.28
N GLY A 142 1.19 19.81 -3.22
CA GLY A 142 0.18 20.72 -2.67
C GLY A 142 0.81 21.90 -1.95
N VAL A 143 0.44 23.13 -2.33
CA VAL A 143 0.92 24.36 -1.73
C VAL A 143 -0.21 25.21 -1.17
N SER A 144 0.07 25.96 -0.10
CA SER A 144 -0.90 26.90 0.48
C SER A 144 -0.96 28.24 -0.27
N GLY A 145 0.11 28.59 -1.01
CA GLY A 145 0.22 29.78 -1.85
C GLY A 145 -0.43 29.61 -3.24
N ALA A 146 -0.12 30.53 -4.15
CA ALA A 146 -0.45 30.35 -5.56
C ALA A 146 0.42 29.23 -6.15
N PRO A 147 -0.19 28.22 -6.82
CA PRO A 147 0.59 27.11 -7.38
C PRO A 147 1.42 27.55 -8.59
N SER A 148 2.61 26.99 -8.73
CA SER A 148 3.50 27.08 -9.89
C SER A 148 3.48 25.76 -10.68
N SER A 149 4.33 25.63 -11.69
CA SER A 149 4.43 24.37 -12.47
C SER A 149 4.81 23.19 -11.57
N GLY A 150 4.09 22.09 -11.64
CA GLY A 150 4.26 20.92 -10.77
C GLY A 150 3.66 21.07 -9.37
N GLU A 151 2.86 22.12 -9.16
CA GLU A 151 2.18 22.36 -7.90
C GLU A 151 0.67 22.49 -8.11
N THR A 152 -0.09 22.17 -7.08
CA THR A 152 -1.55 22.42 -7.03
C THR A 152 -1.94 23.02 -5.68
N LYS A 153 -3.12 23.61 -5.64
CA LYS A 153 -3.66 24.15 -4.38
C LYS A 153 -4.02 23.02 -3.42
N GLN A 154 -3.63 23.16 -2.15
CA GLN A 154 -3.98 22.16 -1.14
C GLN A 154 -5.50 22.01 -1.01
N TRP A 155 -6.00 20.78 -1.02
CA TRP A 155 -7.42 20.44 -0.88
C TRP A 155 -8.02 20.77 0.51
N SER A 156 -7.19 21.18 1.44
CA SER A 156 -7.62 21.78 2.71
C SER A 156 -7.96 23.26 2.60
N ASP A 157 -7.62 23.94 1.49
CA ASP A 157 -8.07 25.29 1.20
C ASP A 157 -9.43 25.25 0.50
N TYR A 158 -10.48 25.21 1.29
CA TYR A 158 -11.87 25.08 0.84
C TYR A 158 -12.41 26.25 0.00
N THR A 159 -11.61 27.30 -0.18
CA THR A 159 -12.01 28.49 -0.94
C THR A 159 -11.46 28.51 -2.36
N SER A 160 -10.25 27.95 -2.53
CA SER A 160 -9.48 28.13 -3.77
C SER A 160 -9.04 26.82 -4.42
N SER A 161 -9.24 25.66 -3.77
CA SER A 161 -8.91 24.35 -4.35
C SER A 161 -10.13 23.75 -5.04
N ASP A 162 -9.88 22.95 -6.06
CA ASP A 162 -10.89 22.16 -6.78
C ASP A 162 -10.40 20.71 -6.96
N PRO A 163 -10.63 19.85 -5.95
CA PRO A 163 -10.20 18.47 -6.01
C PRO A 163 -10.78 17.67 -7.18
N ILE A 164 -11.95 18.07 -7.67
CA ILE A 164 -12.64 17.37 -8.75
C ILE A 164 -11.92 17.62 -10.06
N SER A 165 -11.66 18.89 -10.38
CA SER A 165 -10.90 19.25 -11.57
C SER A 165 -9.48 18.71 -11.56
N ASP A 166 -8.81 18.69 -10.39
CA ASP A 166 -7.47 18.13 -10.24
C ASP A 166 -7.45 16.62 -10.55
N LEU A 167 -8.45 15.87 -10.07
CA LEU A 167 -8.57 14.43 -10.34
C LEU A 167 -8.96 14.15 -11.80
N GLU A 168 -9.84 14.97 -12.39
CA GLU A 168 -10.21 14.86 -13.80
C GLU A 168 -9.01 15.14 -14.71
N ALA A 169 -8.20 16.15 -14.40
CA ALA A 169 -6.96 16.44 -15.12
C ALA A 169 -5.97 15.28 -15.03
N ALA A 170 -5.76 14.72 -13.84
CA ALA A 170 -4.88 13.56 -13.65
C ALA A 170 -5.37 12.32 -14.39
N LYS A 171 -6.68 12.05 -14.42
CA LYS A 171 -7.28 10.96 -15.22
C LYS A 171 -7.00 11.16 -16.72
N ALA A 172 -7.20 12.39 -17.20
CA ALA A 172 -6.96 12.72 -18.62
C ALA A 172 -5.48 12.58 -18.99
N GLU A 173 -4.56 12.93 -18.09
CA GLU A 173 -3.12 12.80 -18.29
C GLU A 173 -2.68 11.33 -18.36
N ILE A 174 -3.10 10.50 -17.41
CA ILE A 174 -2.84 9.05 -17.46
C ILE A 174 -3.40 8.44 -18.73
N LEU A 175 -4.66 8.75 -19.09
CA LEU A 175 -5.31 8.24 -20.30
C LEU A 175 -4.58 8.70 -21.58
N GLY A 176 -4.22 9.99 -21.67
CA GLY A 176 -3.52 10.57 -22.81
C GLY A 176 -2.13 9.98 -23.01
N ASN A 177 -1.42 9.68 -21.92
CA ASN A 177 -0.08 9.13 -21.94
C ASN A 177 -0.03 7.61 -22.18
N THR A 178 -1.07 6.87 -21.78
CA THR A 178 -1.01 5.40 -21.72
C THR A 178 -2.15 4.69 -22.45
N GLY A 179 -3.22 5.40 -22.82
CA GLY A 179 -4.43 4.79 -23.35
C GLY A 179 -5.23 3.96 -22.35
N MET A 180 -4.90 4.06 -21.03
CA MET A 180 -5.56 3.32 -19.97
C MET A 180 -6.19 4.28 -18.98
N GLU A 181 -7.44 3.99 -18.60
CA GLU A 181 -8.13 4.78 -17.57
C GLU A 181 -7.63 4.42 -16.16
N ALA A 182 -7.43 5.45 -15.33
CA ALA A 182 -7.13 5.25 -13.91
C ALA A 182 -8.34 4.63 -13.20
N ASN A 183 -8.10 3.59 -12.41
CA ASN A 183 -9.15 2.82 -11.76
C ASN A 183 -9.01 2.71 -10.24
N THR A 184 -7.92 3.18 -9.68
CA THR A 184 -7.66 3.07 -8.24
C THR A 184 -7.11 4.39 -7.70
N LEU A 185 -7.79 4.92 -6.68
CA LEU A 185 -7.37 6.10 -5.92
C LEU A 185 -7.02 5.69 -4.49
N VAL A 186 -5.80 5.95 -4.07
CA VAL A 186 -5.31 5.71 -2.71
C VAL A 186 -5.14 7.03 -1.99
N LEU A 187 -5.82 7.20 -0.86
CA LEU A 187 -5.81 8.42 -0.06
C LEU A 187 -5.21 8.16 1.32
N GLY A 188 -4.32 9.05 1.78
CA GLY A 188 -3.99 9.13 3.20
C GLY A 188 -5.22 9.57 4.01
N TYR A 189 -5.27 9.20 5.29
CA TYR A 189 -6.44 9.50 6.12
C TYR A 189 -6.73 11.01 6.26
N ASP A 190 -5.68 11.83 6.37
CA ASP A 190 -5.82 13.29 6.46
C ASP A 190 -6.42 13.88 5.18
N VAL A 191 -6.04 13.34 4.02
CA VAL A 191 -6.60 13.74 2.72
C VAL A 191 -8.08 13.36 2.63
N PHE A 192 -8.43 12.14 3.00
CA PHE A 192 -9.82 11.71 3.05
C PHE A 192 -10.67 12.58 3.97
N LYS A 193 -10.15 12.94 5.16
CA LYS A 193 -10.82 13.84 6.11
C LYS A 193 -11.09 15.23 5.49
N SER A 194 -10.14 15.78 4.75
CA SER A 194 -10.30 17.07 4.07
C SER A 194 -11.32 16.99 2.93
N LEU A 195 -11.23 15.96 2.07
CA LEU A 195 -12.19 15.75 0.98
C LEU A 195 -13.63 15.58 1.48
N LYS A 196 -13.80 14.83 2.58
CA LYS A 196 -15.12 14.61 3.18
C LYS A 196 -15.85 15.91 3.58
N ASN A 197 -15.09 16.94 3.91
CA ASN A 197 -15.60 18.23 4.36
C ASN A 197 -15.49 19.32 3.28
N HIS A 198 -15.03 18.99 2.07
CA HIS A 198 -14.83 19.96 1.00
C HIS A 198 -16.18 20.47 0.47
N PRO A 199 -16.41 21.79 0.40
CA PRO A 199 -17.70 22.36 -0.02
C PRO A 199 -18.17 21.86 -1.39
N ASP A 200 -17.28 21.77 -2.38
CA ASP A 200 -17.64 21.34 -3.74
C ASP A 200 -18.15 19.89 -3.79
N LEU A 201 -17.62 19.04 -2.91
CA LEU A 201 -18.08 17.66 -2.77
C LEU A 201 -19.39 17.58 -1.98
N VAL A 202 -19.50 18.34 -0.91
CA VAL A 202 -20.71 18.40 -0.07
C VAL A 202 -21.89 18.98 -0.84
N ASP A 203 -21.70 20.04 -1.62
CA ASP A 203 -22.76 20.69 -2.37
C ASP A 203 -23.34 19.80 -3.49
N ARG A 204 -22.52 18.93 -4.09
CA ARG A 204 -22.99 17.93 -5.07
C ARG A 204 -23.93 16.89 -4.45
N ILE A 205 -23.74 16.55 -3.17
CA ILE A 205 -24.52 15.51 -2.47
C ILE A 205 -25.71 16.09 -1.70
N LYS A 206 -25.65 17.34 -1.32
CA LYS A 206 -26.59 18.02 -0.43
C LYS A 206 -28.06 17.80 -0.76
N TYR A 207 -28.39 17.68 -2.04
CA TYR A 207 -29.79 17.52 -2.51
C TYR A 207 -30.17 16.06 -2.82
N THR A 208 -29.19 15.15 -2.82
CA THR A 208 -29.41 13.72 -3.16
C THR A 208 -29.32 12.80 -1.97
N SER A 209 -28.54 13.16 -0.95
CA SER A 209 -28.36 12.36 0.26
C SER A 209 -28.10 13.24 1.47
N SER A 210 -28.71 12.87 2.60
CA SER A 210 -28.44 13.49 3.92
C SER A 210 -27.30 12.78 4.66
N GLN A 211 -26.63 11.84 4.02
CA GLN A 211 -25.58 11.01 4.63
C GLN A 211 -24.19 11.65 4.52
N THR A 212 -23.32 11.25 5.43
CA THR A 212 -21.91 11.61 5.38
C THR A 212 -21.23 10.97 4.18
N ILE A 213 -20.32 11.69 3.52
CA ILE A 213 -19.53 11.20 2.38
C ILE A 213 -18.77 9.94 2.76
N THR A 214 -19.02 8.85 2.03
CA THR A 214 -18.33 7.56 2.14
C THR A 214 -17.32 7.38 1.02
N THR A 215 -16.47 6.36 1.11
CA THR A 215 -15.51 5.98 0.03
C THR A 215 -16.23 5.64 -1.26
N ASP A 216 -17.39 4.98 -1.19
CA ASP A 216 -18.19 4.60 -2.37
C ASP A 216 -18.83 5.82 -3.05
N MET A 217 -19.24 6.81 -2.26
CA MET A 217 -19.70 8.08 -2.81
C MET A 217 -18.59 8.86 -3.50
N LEU A 218 -17.38 8.87 -2.92
CA LEU A 218 -16.22 9.47 -3.59
C LEU A 218 -15.87 8.74 -4.88
N ALA A 219 -15.93 7.40 -4.89
CA ALA A 219 -15.72 6.59 -6.06
C ALA A 219 -16.70 6.97 -7.20
N ALA A 220 -17.98 7.09 -6.86
CA ALA A 220 -19.01 7.51 -7.83
C ALA A 220 -18.86 8.97 -8.29
N MET A 221 -18.43 9.88 -7.42
CA MET A 221 -18.26 11.30 -7.77
C MET A 221 -17.04 11.56 -8.66
N PHE A 222 -15.97 10.82 -8.45
CA PHE A 222 -14.75 10.93 -9.23
C PHE A 222 -14.74 10.01 -10.46
N ASP A 223 -15.79 9.18 -10.60
CA ASP A 223 -15.84 8.14 -11.62
C ASP A 223 -14.58 7.28 -11.62
N ILE A 224 -14.22 6.78 -10.42
CA ILE A 224 -13.10 5.90 -10.18
C ILE A 224 -13.64 4.64 -9.50
N PRO A 225 -13.47 3.45 -10.09
CA PRO A 225 -14.06 2.21 -9.56
C PRO A 225 -13.68 1.88 -8.13
N ARG A 226 -12.47 2.32 -7.69
CA ARG A 226 -11.92 1.91 -6.41
C ARG A 226 -11.24 3.05 -5.68
N VAL A 227 -11.79 3.43 -4.53
CA VAL A 227 -11.19 4.41 -3.62
C VAL A 227 -10.80 3.72 -2.33
N MET A 228 -9.52 3.82 -1.96
CA MET A 228 -8.96 3.21 -0.76
C MET A 228 -8.41 4.27 0.18
N VAL A 229 -8.72 4.14 1.47
CA VAL A 229 -8.23 5.04 2.50
C VAL A 229 -7.26 4.31 3.40
N ALA A 230 -6.02 4.74 3.40
CA ALA A 230 -4.97 4.21 4.23
C ALA A 230 -5.07 4.76 5.66
N LYS A 231 -5.23 3.87 6.63
CA LYS A 231 -5.43 4.23 8.04
C LYS A 231 -4.34 3.67 8.96
N ALA A 232 -3.31 3.06 8.40
CA ALA A 232 -2.21 2.48 9.19
C ALA A 232 -1.48 3.57 9.99
N VAL A 233 -1.25 3.29 11.28
CA VAL A 233 -0.56 4.17 12.20
C VAL A 233 0.78 3.55 12.58
N LYS A 234 1.81 4.38 12.68
CA LYS A 234 3.15 4.01 13.15
C LYS A 234 3.58 4.88 14.33
N ALA A 235 4.40 4.33 15.21
CA ALA A 235 5.12 5.13 16.20
C ALA A 235 6.21 5.95 15.48
N THR A 236 6.30 7.23 15.81
CA THR A 236 7.28 8.17 15.23
C THR A 236 8.41 8.50 16.18
N ASN A 237 8.27 8.11 17.45
CA ASN A 237 9.30 8.25 18.49
C ASN A 237 10.27 7.08 18.50
N ASN A 238 11.46 7.29 19.05
CA ASN A 238 12.39 6.23 19.38
C ASN A 238 11.93 5.47 20.62
N GLU A 239 12.38 4.23 20.78
CA GLU A 239 12.11 3.42 21.99
C GLU A 239 12.60 4.15 23.24
N GLY A 240 11.75 4.22 24.27
CA GLY A 240 12.03 4.90 25.53
C GLY A 240 11.75 6.42 25.55
N ALA A 241 11.41 7.03 24.42
CA ALA A 241 10.96 8.42 24.35
C ALA A 241 9.45 8.54 24.58
N THR A 242 8.96 9.77 24.81
CA THR A 242 7.52 10.06 24.90
C THR A 242 6.79 9.54 23.67
N GLU A 243 5.69 8.85 23.89
CA GLU A 243 4.90 8.25 22.83
C GLU A 243 4.41 9.28 21.82
N ALA A 244 4.65 9.02 20.55
CA ALA A 244 4.17 9.82 19.42
C ALA A 244 3.75 8.89 18.27
N TYR A 245 2.62 9.18 17.66
CA TYR A 245 2.04 8.38 16.60
C TYR A 245 1.72 9.23 15.39
N GLY A 246 1.77 8.63 14.20
CA GLY A 246 1.44 9.30 12.95
C GLY A 246 0.91 8.31 11.91
N PHE A 247 0.14 8.80 10.95
CA PHE A 247 -0.31 7.99 9.82
C PHE A 247 0.87 7.62 8.92
N ALA A 248 0.94 6.36 8.51
CA ALA A 248 2.02 5.86 7.66
C ALA A 248 2.05 6.56 6.29
N HIS A 249 0.88 6.82 5.70
CA HIS A 249 0.73 7.42 4.38
C HIS A 249 0.76 8.96 4.39
N GLY A 250 0.50 9.58 5.55
CA GLY A 250 0.53 11.03 5.72
C GLY A 250 -0.49 11.77 4.82
N LYS A 251 -0.09 12.96 4.36
CA LYS A 251 -0.91 13.92 3.62
C LYS A 251 -0.79 13.77 2.09
N LYS A 252 -0.83 12.54 1.60
CA LYS A 252 -0.52 12.18 0.21
C LYS A 252 -1.68 11.45 -0.44
N ALA A 253 -1.73 11.49 -1.77
CA ALA A 253 -2.69 10.73 -2.59
C ALA A 253 -1.99 10.13 -3.82
N LEU A 254 -2.50 9.00 -4.31
CA LEU A 254 -2.02 8.33 -5.52
C LEU A 254 -3.23 7.88 -6.35
N LEU A 255 -3.30 8.34 -7.58
CA LEU A 255 -4.22 7.85 -8.59
C LEU A 255 -3.45 6.95 -9.54
N CYS A 256 -3.93 5.75 -9.82
CA CYS A 256 -3.21 4.82 -10.70
C CYS A 256 -4.15 3.86 -11.43
N HIS A 257 -3.61 3.28 -12.51
CA HIS A 257 -4.22 2.13 -13.16
C HIS A 257 -3.63 0.84 -12.61
N VAL A 258 -4.48 -0.03 -12.12
CA VAL A 258 -4.11 -1.33 -11.56
C VAL A 258 -4.80 -2.43 -12.34
N ALA A 259 -4.01 -3.38 -12.85
CA ALA A 259 -4.57 -4.56 -13.52
C ALA A 259 -5.35 -5.44 -12.53
N PRO A 260 -6.53 -5.94 -12.90
CA PRO A 260 -7.31 -6.83 -12.03
C PRO A 260 -6.60 -8.16 -11.76
N GLN A 261 -5.79 -8.62 -12.68
CA GLN A 261 -4.95 -9.81 -12.53
C GLN A 261 -3.59 -9.59 -13.22
N PRO A 262 -2.50 -10.12 -12.64
CA PRO A 262 -1.20 -10.05 -13.30
C PRO A 262 -1.19 -10.92 -14.56
N GLY A 263 -0.57 -10.42 -15.63
CA GLY A 263 -0.48 -11.13 -16.90
C GLY A 263 0.55 -10.54 -17.83
N LEU A 264 0.96 -11.31 -18.82
CA LEU A 264 1.78 -10.82 -19.92
C LEU A 264 0.96 -9.83 -20.75
N LEU A 265 1.54 -8.70 -21.13
CA LEU A 265 0.86 -7.61 -21.86
C LEU A 265 -0.32 -6.97 -21.11
N THR A 266 -0.36 -7.13 -19.77
CA THR A 266 -1.38 -6.50 -18.94
C THR A 266 -0.73 -5.30 -18.23
N PRO A 267 -1.00 -4.07 -18.69
CA PRO A 267 -0.40 -2.89 -18.09
C PRO A 267 -0.93 -2.67 -16.66
N SER A 268 -0.03 -2.39 -15.73
CA SER A 268 -0.33 -2.00 -14.35
C SER A 268 0.74 -1.04 -13.86
N ALA A 269 0.35 -0.10 -13.02
CA ALA A 269 1.26 0.86 -12.44
C ALA A 269 2.37 0.15 -11.63
N GLY A 270 2.01 -0.87 -10.86
CA GLY A 270 2.97 -1.63 -10.06
C GLY A 270 2.53 -3.06 -9.79
N TYR A 271 3.51 -3.87 -9.38
CA TYR A 271 3.32 -5.23 -8.88
C TYR A 271 4.15 -5.46 -7.63
N THR A 272 3.69 -6.38 -6.80
CA THR A 272 4.47 -6.93 -5.69
C THR A 272 4.90 -8.35 -6.05
N PHE A 273 6.19 -8.57 -6.22
CA PHE A 273 6.76 -9.91 -6.42
C PHE A 273 6.97 -10.57 -5.07
N ALA A 274 6.36 -11.71 -4.85
CA ALA A 274 6.41 -12.43 -3.59
C ALA A 274 7.09 -13.78 -3.77
N TRP A 275 8.23 -13.98 -3.10
CA TRP A 275 8.98 -15.22 -3.22
C TRP A 275 8.35 -16.34 -2.37
N THR A 276 8.01 -17.46 -3.03
CA THR A 276 7.35 -18.60 -2.41
C THR A 276 8.28 -19.49 -1.58
N GLY A 277 9.59 -19.31 -1.69
CA GLY A 277 10.59 -20.12 -1.01
C GLY A 277 10.78 -19.86 0.49
N VAL A 278 10.04 -18.90 1.07
CA VAL A 278 10.05 -18.63 2.50
C VAL A 278 9.16 -19.62 3.24
N SER A 279 9.64 -20.11 4.38
CA SER A 279 8.98 -21.15 5.17
C SER A 279 7.53 -20.79 5.53
N GLY A 280 6.59 -21.65 5.12
CA GLY A 280 5.18 -21.60 5.53
C GLY A 280 4.27 -20.65 4.75
N GLY A 281 4.75 -19.91 3.74
CA GLY A 281 3.96 -18.92 3.03
C GLY A 281 3.85 -19.12 1.53
N LEU A 282 2.71 -18.74 0.96
CA LEU A 282 2.56 -18.37 -0.44
C LEU A 282 3.12 -16.95 -0.60
N GLY A 283 4.44 -16.78 -0.59
CA GLY A 283 5.19 -15.56 -0.83
C GLY A 283 4.65 -14.23 -0.26
N ALA A 284 3.46 -13.84 -0.64
CA ALA A 284 2.79 -12.63 -0.16
C ALA A 284 2.22 -12.75 1.26
N THR A 285 2.05 -13.95 1.75
CA THR A 285 1.48 -14.24 3.07
C THR A 285 2.61 -14.30 4.09
N ILE A 286 2.36 -13.77 5.26
CA ILE A 286 3.28 -13.90 6.40
C ILE A 286 3.22 -15.36 6.87
N GLY A 287 4.34 -16.08 6.72
CA GLY A 287 4.54 -17.41 7.28
C GLY A 287 4.92 -17.31 8.74
N THR A 288 4.35 -18.16 9.60
CA THR A 288 4.75 -18.25 11.01
C THR A 288 5.29 -19.64 11.30
N SER A 289 6.41 -19.70 12.02
CA SER A 289 7.04 -20.94 12.48
C SER A 289 7.28 -20.87 13.99
N GLN A 290 7.20 -22.01 14.65
CA GLN A 290 7.55 -22.17 16.05
C GLN A 290 8.61 -23.26 16.19
N PHE A 291 9.66 -22.98 16.92
CA PHE A 291 10.70 -23.96 17.20
C PHE A 291 11.35 -23.72 18.56
N ARG A 292 11.87 -24.80 19.12
CA ARG A 292 12.49 -24.80 20.44
C ARG A 292 13.90 -24.25 20.41
N MET A 293 14.21 -23.33 21.34
CA MET A 293 15.54 -22.80 21.60
C MET A 293 16.07 -23.33 22.94
N GLU A 294 16.78 -24.47 22.89
CA GLU A 294 17.25 -25.16 24.10
C GLU A 294 18.24 -24.32 24.92
N SER A 295 19.08 -23.52 24.25
CA SER A 295 20.10 -22.68 24.89
C SER A 295 19.53 -21.64 25.84
N ILE A 296 18.31 -21.17 25.58
CA ILE A 296 17.62 -20.15 26.38
C ILE A 296 16.34 -20.66 27.04
N LYS A 297 16.07 -21.96 26.92
CA LYS A 297 14.85 -22.64 27.44
C LYS A 297 13.57 -21.88 27.09
N SER A 298 13.42 -21.55 25.81
CA SER A 298 12.32 -20.76 25.29
C SER A 298 11.80 -21.37 23.99
N ASP A 299 10.53 -21.17 23.72
CA ASP A 299 9.94 -21.41 22.40
C ASP A 299 10.02 -20.11 21.60
N ARG A 300 10.67 -20.18 20.44
CA ARG A 300 10.73 -19.06 19.50
C ARG A 300 9.58 -19.12 18.55
N VAL A 301 8.80 -18.04 18.49
CA VAL A 301 7.81 -17.80 17.45
C VAL A 301 8.40 -16.80 16.48
N GLU A 302 8.58 -17.22 15.25
CA GLU A 302 9.15 -16.41 14.16
C GLU A 302 8.14 -16.27 13.04
N ALA A 303 8.01 -15.06 12.51
CA ALA A 303 7.24 -14.80 11.31
C ALA A 303 8.18 -14.27 10.22
N GLU A 304 7.95 -14.72 8.98
CA GLU A 304 8.75 -14.37 7.82
C GLU A 304 7.86 -13.99 6.64
N MET A 305 8.37 -13.09 5.79
CA MET A 305 7.79 -12.76 4.49
C MET A 305 8.91 -12.37 3.54
N ALA A 306 8.71 -12.60 2.24
CA ALA A 306 9.68 -12.19 1.23
C ALA A 306 8.97 -11.55 0.05
N PHE A 307 9.29 -10.29 -0.24
CA PHE A 307 8.68 -9.57 -1.34
C PHE A 307 9.58 -8.46 -1.89
N ASP A 308 9.26 -8.01 -3.10
CA ASP A 308 9.82 -6.82 -3.73
C ASP A 308 8.71 -6.05 -4.43
N ASN A 309 8.61 -4.77 -4.14
CA ASN A 309 7.64 -3.87 -4.76
C ASN A 309 8.28 -3.18 -5.97
N LYS A 310 7.67 -3.29 -7.13
CA LYS A 310 8.17 -2.68 -8.36
C LYS A 310 7.14 -1.83 -9.06
N VAL A 311 7.53 -0.61 -9.39
CA VAL A 311 6.83 0.21 -10.37
C VAL A 311 7.15 -0.37 -11.75
N ILE A 312 6.12 -0.77 -12.49
CA ILE A 312 6.26 -1.36 -13.82
C ILE A 312 6.13 -0.30 -14.91
N SER A 313 5.19 0.62 -14.73
CA SER A 313 5.00 1.76 -15.62
C SER A 313 4.69 2.99 -14.77
N ALA A 314 5.64 3.92 -14.71
CA ALA A 314 5.49 5.16 -13.94
C ALA A 314 4.39 6.07 -14.54
N ASP A 315 4.16 6.00 -15.85
CA ASP A 315 3.13 6.78 -16.56
C ASP A 315 1.69 6.37 -16.17
N LEU A 316 1.51 5.21 -15.53
CA LEU A 316 0.20 4.73 -15.07
C LEU A 316 -0.16 5.21 -13.66
N GLY A 317 0.62 6.12 -13.10
CA GLY A 317 0.38 6.69 -11.78
C GLY A 317 0.56 8.20 -11.77
N TYR A 318 -0.30 8.87 -11.00
CA TYR A 318 -0.26 10.30 -10.72
C TYR A 318 -0.24 10.51 -9.21
N PHE A 319 0.75 11.23 -8.72
CA PHE A 319 1.01 11.34 -7.29
C PHE A 319 0.89 12.77 -6.77
N TRP A 320 0.21 12.94 -5.64
CA TRP A 320 0.13 14.21 -4.92
C TRP A 320 0.86 14.11 -3.59
N ASN A 321 1.87 14.95 -3.43
CA ASN A 321 2.58 15.11 -2.17
C ASN A 321 2.02 16.30 -1.39
N SER A 322 1.89 16.18 -0.06
CA SER A 322 1.45 17.29 0.82
C SER A 322 0.19 18.01 0.35
N ILE A 323 -0.78 17.26 -0.19
CA ILE A 323 -1.99 17.81 -0.82
C ILE A 323 -2.99 18.42 0.19
N VAL A 324 -2.75 18.26 1.47
CA VAL A 324 -3.50 18.91 2.56
C VAL A 324 -2.54 19.54 3.57
N ALA A 325 -3.01 20.57 4.30
CA ALA A 325 -2.23 21.32 5.28
C ALA A 325 -1.91 20.52 6.56
#